data_51c054d75a99438d27c30f516d8d949b
#
_entry.id   51c054d75a99438d27c30f516d8d949b
#
_cell.length_a   1.000
_cell.length_b   1.000
_cell.length_c   1.000
_cell.angle_alpha   90.00
_cell.angle_beta   90.00
_cell.angle_gamma   90.00
#
_symmetry.space_group_name_H-M   'P 1'
#
loop_
_entity.id
_entity.type
_entity.pdbx_description
1 polymer ?
#
loop_
_entity_poly.entity_id
_entity_poly.type
_entity_poly.pdbx_seq_one_letter_code
_entity_poly.pdbx_strand_id
1 'polypeptide(L)'
;EYKKVAVYIIKSNINTYFRAAVSCFPAAATLPPSSPPSPPEMAEEDSKPLNYISEVILKKRKNTEAWALRKKEQFQQKKYQSIKKPEDFIHEYRNKEVDLIRMKRRVKRKVPEANSNTLIIIRIQGKKDMHPRTRKVLYSLGLRRRFSAVFVKPSEGIMAKLQRVEPYVTYGYPNLKSIKELIYKKGHARMEQRKVPLTDNNIIEQELGKFGIVCIEDMVHQIYNAGPHFKEVVRFMWPFELNKPAEGLKGSKTSFKEDGDTGNREDLINELINKMN
;
A
#
# COMPACT_ATOMS: atom_id res chain seq x y z
N GLU A 1 -1.67 -26.31 -31.48
CA GLU A 1 -2.63 -27.20 -30.78
C GLU A 1 -2.94 -26.74 -29.36
N TYR A 2 -2.02 -26.19 -28.61
CA TYR A 2 -2.26 -25.69 -27.22
C TYR A 2 -3.23 -24.50 -27.10
N LYS A 3 -3.47 -23.74 -28.15
CA LYS A 3 -4.45 -22.63 -28.15
C LYS A 3 -5.91 -23.07 -28.30
N LYS A 4 -6.19 -24.23 -28.88
CA LYS A 4 -7.55 -24.75 -29.05
C LYS A 4 -8.07 -25.42 -27.77
N VAL A 5 -7.22 -26.00 -26.95
CA VAL A 5 -7.59 -26.64 -25.68
C VAL A 5 -7.97 -25.61 -24.60
N ALA A 6 -7.27 -24.47 -24.53
CA ALA A 6 -7.59 -23.40 -23.56
C ALA A 6 -8.95 -22.73 -23.78
N VAL A 7 -9.42 -22.65 -25.04
CA VAL A 7 -10.74 -22.09 -25.39
C VAL A 7 -11.87 -23.05 -25.04
N TYR A 8 -11.61 -24.37 -25.05
CA TYR A 8 -12.63 -25.40 -24.72
C TYR A 8 -12.88 -25.48 -23.22
N ILE A 9 -11.84 -25.31 -22.39
CA ILE A 9 -11.95 -25.33 -20.91
C ILE A 9 -12.69 -24.09 -20.39
N ILE A 10 -12.54 -22.94 -21.04
CA ILE A 10 -13.24 -21.71 -20.65
C ILE A 10 -14.72 -21.75 -21.02
N LYS A 11 -15.09 -22.44 -22.12
CA LYS A 11 -16.51 -22.60 -22.53
C LYS A 11 -17.28 -23.66 -21.73
N SER A 12 -16.60 -24.69 -21.19
CA SER A 12 -17.24 -25.71 -20.36
C SER A 12 -17.57 -25.22 -18.93
N ASN A 13 -16.80 -24.29 -18.38
CA ASN A 13 -17.05 -23.75 -17.04
C ASN A 13 -18.17 -22.69 -16.98
N ILE A 14 -18.53 -22.04 -18.09
CA ILE A 14 -19.61 -21.04 -18.10
C ILE A 14 -20.97 -21.73 -18.16
N ASN A 15 -21.09 -22.91 -18.78
CA ASN A 15 -22.36 -23.61 -18.89
C ASN A 15 -22.77 -24.39 -17.63
N THR A 16 -21.86 -24.69 -16.72
CA THR A 16 -22.18 -25.38 -15.46
C THR A 16 -22.76 -24.44 -14.39
N TYR A 17 -22.42 -23.16 -14.43
CA TYR A 17 -22.99 -22.18 -13.47
C TYR A 17 -24.36 -21.64 -13.85
N PHE A 18 -24.77 -21.74 -15.12
CA PHE A 18 -26.10 -21.30 -15.55
C PHE A 18 -27.21 -22.38 -15.40
N ARG A 19 -26.84 -23.66 -15.19
CA ARG A 19 -27.80 -24.76 -15.05
C ARG A 19 -28.25 -25.04 -13.61
N ALA A 20 -27.55 -24.47 -12.62
CA ALA A 20 -27.85 -24.62 -11.19
C ALA A 20 -28.80 -23.56 -10.62
N ALA A 21 -29.17 -22.53 -11.39
CA ALA A 21 -30.00 -21.41 -10.92
C ALA A 21 -31.47 -21.45 -11.33
N VAL A 22 -31.95 -22.52 -11.99
CA VAL A 22 -33.31 -22.58 -12.55
C VAL A 22 -34.20 -23.65 -11.91
N SER A 23 -33.76 -24.36 -10.87
CA SER A 23 -34.56 -25.45 -10.28
C SER A 23 -34.91 -25.23 -8.79
N CYS A 24 -35.52 -24.11 -8.46
CA CYS A 24 -36.18 -23.94 -7.15
C CYS A 24 -37.30 -22.88 -7.27
N PHE A 25 -38.39 -23.22 -8.00
CA PHE A 25 -39.71 -22.64 -7.74
C PHE A 25 -40.61 -23.76 -7.28
N PRO A 26 -41.24 -23.71 -6.10
CA PRO A 26 -42.26 -24.68 -5.69
C PRO A 26 -43.56 -24.42 -6.44
N ALA A 27 -44.18 -25.50 -6.84
CA ALA A 27 -45.49 -25.53 -7.55
C ALA A 27 -46.57 -24.82 -6.73
N ALA A 28 -47.37 -24.03 -7.44
CA ALA A 28 -48.54 -23.36 -6.91
C ALA A 28 -49.57 -24.41 -6.39
N ALA A 29 -49.85 -24.32 -5.10
CA ALA A 29 -50.96 -25.06 -4.49
C ALA A 29 -52.29 -24.41 -4.89
N THR A 30 -53.16 -25.18 -5.52
CA THR A 30 -54.56 -24.84 -5.84
C THR A 30 -55.34 -24.68 -4.54
N LEU A 31 -55.93 -23.50 -4.31
CA LEU A 31 -56.86 -23.21 -3.23
C LEU A 31 -58.26 -23.80 -3.55
N PRO A 32 -58.97 -24.35 -2.54
CA PRO A 32 -60.37 -24.76 -2.68
C PRO A 32 -61.31 -23.54 -2.70
N PRO A 33 -62.52 -23.65 -3.25
CA PRO A 33 -63.46 -22.54 -3.41
C PRO A 33 -64.01 -22.03 -2.09
N SER A 34 -64.02 -20.69 -1.99
CA SER A 34 -64.53 -19.95 -0.82
C SER A 34 -66.04 -20.07 -0.67
N SER A 35 -66.48 -20.34 0.58
CA SER A 35 -67.85 -20.20 1.05
C SER A 35 -68.27 -18.71 1.10
N PRO A 36 -69.59 -18.39 1.05
CA PRO A 36 -70.10 -17.02 0.95
C PRO A 36 -69.92 -16.24 2.23
N PRO A 37 -69.81 -14.91 2.19
CA PRO A 37 -69.51 -14.07 3.31
C PRO A 37 -70.73 -13.92 4.26
N SER A 38 -70.52 -14.07 5.56
CA SER A 38 -71.45 -13.68 6.62
C SER A 38 -71.48 -12.14 6.75
N PRO A 39 -72.58 -11.55 7.25
CA PRO A 39 -72.73 -10.11 7.33
C PRO A 39 -71.75 -9.47 8.34
N PRO A 40 -71.44 -8.17 8.18
CA PRO A 40 -70.40 -7.54 8.95
C PRO A 40 -70.87 -7.29 10.39
N GLU A 41 -70.23 -7.95 11.35
CA GLU A 41 -70.20 -7.49 12.72
C GLU A 41 -69.39 -6.21 12.77
N MET A 42 -70.01 -5.16 13.29
CA MET A 42 -69.34 -3.89 13.62
C MET A 42 -68.27 -4.15 14.69
N ALA A 43 -67.06 -4.45 14.32
CA ALA A 43 -65.94 -4.48 15.20
C ALA A 43 -65.57 -3.04 15.53
N GLU A 44 -65.62 -2.69 16.80
CA GLU A 44 -65.01 -1.47 17.34
C GLU A 44 -63.56 -1.41 16.92
N GLU A 45 -63.24 -0.43 16.08
CA GLU A 45 -61.85 -0.14 15.74
C GLU A 45 -61.14 0.37 17.00
N ASP A 46 -60.42 -0.52 17.65
CA ASP A 46 -59.40 -0.13 18.63
C ASP A 46 -58.44 0.85 17.96
N SER A 47 -58.66 2.12 18.23
CA SER A 47 -57.79 3.20 17.78
C SER A 47 -56.42 3.01 18.38
N LYS A 48 -55.54 2.31 17.64
CA LYS A 48 -54.13 2.21 17.99
C LYS A 48 -53.56 3.61 18.20
N PRO A 49 -52.98 3.90 19.37
CA PRO A 49 -52.44 5.23 19.63
C PRO A 49 -51.43 5.59 18.54
N LEU A 50 -51.71 6.66 17.82
CA LEU A 50 -50.80 7.22 16.82
C LEU A 50 -49.52 7.60 17.56
N ASN A 51 -48.46 6.84 17.32
CA ASN A 51 -47.12 7.15 17.86
C ASN A 51 -46.67 8.50 17.27
N TYR A 52 -46.91 9.56 18.05
CA TYR A 52 -46.47 10.91 17.69
C TYR A 52 -44.94 10.97 17.68
N ILE A 53 -44.34 11.09 16.48
CA ILE A 53 -42.91 11.30 16.33
C ILE A 53 -42.68 12.79 16.09
N SER A 54 -41.87 13.42 16.92
CA SER A 54 -41.59 14.86 16.80
C SER A 54 -41.00 15.19 15.45
N GLU A 55 -41.37 16.33 14.87
CA GLU A 55 -40.92 16.82 13.56
C GLU A 55 -39.39 16.90 13.44
N VAL A 56 -38.70 17.22 14.52
CA VAL A 56 -37.24 17.28 14.61
C VAL A 56 -36.62 15.90 14.32
N ILE A 57 -37.23 14.84 14.87
CA ILE A 57 -36.75 13.45 14.64
C ILE A 57 -36.98 13.05 13.19
N LEU A 58 -38.13 13.38 12.62
CA LEU A 58 -38.45 13.12 11.20
C LEU A 58 -37.50 13.85 10.27
N LYS A 59 -37.22 15.13 10.51
CA LYS A 59 -36.23 15.94 9.76
C LYS A 59 -34.82 15.34 9.86
N LYS A 60 -34.39 14.90 11.05
CA LYS A 60 -33.10 14.23 11.23
C LYS A 60 -33.03 12.92 10.43
N ARG A 61 -34.08 12.08 10.47
CA ARG A 61 -34.16 10.83 9.70
C ARG A 61 -34.06 11.11 8.20
N LYS A 62 -34.83 12.06 7.66
CA LYS A 62 -34.81 12.46 6.26
C LYS A 62 -33.41 12.93 5.83
N ASN A 63 -32.74 13.72 6.67
CA ASN A 63 -31.38 14.16 6.40
C ASN A 63 -30.38 12.99 6.41
N THR A 64 -30.48 12.07 7.37
CA THR A 64 -29.57 10.90 7.42
C THR A 64 -29.78 9.97 6.22
N GLU A 65 -31.03 9.77 5.78
CA GLU A 65 -31.34 8.99 4.57
C GLU A 65 -30.78 9.67 3.30
N ALA A 66 -30.97 10.99 3.16
CA ALA A 66 -30.41 11.74 2.03
C ALA A 66 -28.89 11.66 2.00
N TRP A 67 -28.21 11.73 3.15
CA TRP A 67 -26.77 11.53 3.26
C TRP A 67 -26.34 10.10 2.89
N ALA A 68 -27.09 9.11 3.34
CA ALA A 68 -26.82 7.71 3.01
C ALA A 68 -26.97 7.43 1.51
N LEU A 69 -27.99 7.98 0.87
CA LEU A 69 -28.19 7.89 -0.58
C LEU A 69 -27.04 8.55 -1.36
N ARG A 70 -26.66 9.80 -1.01
CA ARG A 70 -25.53 10.50 -1.62
C ARG A 70 -24.22 9.72 -1.45
N LYS A 71 -23.98 9.14 -0.27
CA LYS A 71 -22.79 8.31 -0.02
C LYS A 71 -22.81 7.03 -0.86
N LYS A 72 -23.97 6.41 -1.02
CA LYS A 72 -24.15 5.21 -1.87
C LYS A 72 -23.88 5.54 -3.34
N GLU A 73 -24.43 6.64 -3.85
CA GLU A 73 -24.19 7.12 -5.23
C GLU A 73 -22.72 7.43 -5.47
N GLN A 74 -22.07 8.17 -4.56
CA GLN A 74 -20.64 8.45 -4.66
C GLN A 74 -19.80 7.18 -4.66
N PHE A 75 -20.18 6.18 -3.86
CA PHE A 75 -19.50 4.90 -3.83
C PHE A 75 -19.67 4.14 -5.14
N GLN A 76 -20.88 4.13 -5.71
CA GLN A 76 -21.16 3.53 -7.01
C GLN A 76 -20.38 4.24 -8.13
N GLN A 77 -20.39 5.58 -8.17
CA GLN A 77 -19.61 6.36 -9.15
C GLN A 77 -18.12 6.06 -9.06
N LYS A 78 -17.55 6.02 -7.84
CA LYS A 78 -16.15 5.62 -7.62
C LYS A 78 -15.87 4.20 -8.10
N LYS A 79 -16.80 3.27 -7.90
CA LYS A 79 -16.67 1.89 -8.37
C LYS A 79 -16.66 1.82 -9.91
N TYR A 80 -17.55 2.55 -10.59
CA TYR A 80 -17.54 2.63 -12.07
C TYR A 80 -16.26 3.28 -12.61
N GLN A 81 -15.77 4.37 -11.98
CA GLN A 81 -14.52 5.01 -12.36
C GLN A 81 -13.27 4.13 -12.10
N SER A 82 -13.37 3.17 -11.18
CA SER A 82 -12.27 2.24 -10.88
C SER A 82 -12.21 1.03 -11.81
N ILE A 83 -13.23 0.82 -12.65
CA ILE A 83 -13.26 -0.28 -13.63
C ILE A 83 -12.29 0.08 -14.75
N LYS A 84 -11.27 -0.76 -14.90
CA LYS A 84 -10.26 -0.60 -15.94
C LYS A 84 -10.85 -1.00 -17.30
N LYS A 85 -10.65 -0.16 -18.30
CA LYS A 85 -10.98 -0.48 -19.68
C LYS A 85 -9.97 -1.48 -20.27
N PRO A 86 -10.32 -2.24 -21.31
CA PRO A 86 -9.39 -3.15 -21.99
C PRO A 86 -8.10 -2.46 -22.45
N GLU A 87 -8.19 -1.22 -22.89
CA GLU A 87 -7.05 -0.38 -23.32
C GLU A 87 -6.06 -0.14 -22.18
N ASP A 88 -6.57 0.12 -20.95
CA ASP A 88 -5.73 0.33 -19.76
C ASP A 88 -4.90 -0.91 -19.43
N PHE A 89 -5.46 -2.11 -19.62
CA PHE A 89 -4.72 -3.37 -19.43
C PHE A 89 -3.59 -3.53 -20.43
N ILE A 90 -3.83 -3.19 -21.71
CA ILE A 90 -2.82 -3.24 -22.75
C ILE A 90 -1.71 -2.24 -22.44
N HIS A 91 -2.06 -1.01 -22.05
CA HIS A 91 -1.11 0.01 -21.64
C HIS A 91 -0.28 -0.43 -20.42
N GLU A 92 -0.91 -0.97 -19.38
CA GLU A 92 -0.20 -1.50 -18.22
C GLU A 92 0.78 -2.61 -18.60
N TYR A 93 0.37 -3.50 -19.50
CA TYR A 93 1.23 -4.59 -19.95
C TYR A 93 2.43 -4.08 -20.72
N ARG A 94 2.23 -3.20 -21.70
CA ARG A 94 3.32 -2.57 -22.47
C ARG A 94 4.29 -1.82 -21.55
N ASN A 95 3.77 -1.05 -20.60
CA ASN A 95 4.59 -0.32 -19.65
C ASN A 95 5.44 -1.25 -18.78
N LYS A 96 4.89 -2.39 -18.36
CA LYS A 96 5.65 -3.42 -17.61
C LYS A 96 6.76 -4.03 -18.45
N GLU A 97 6.53 -4.33 -19.72
CA GLU A 97 7.54 -4.86 -20.62
C GLU A 97 8.65 -3.83 -20.89
N VAL A 98 8.29 -2.58 -21.13
CA VAL A 98 9.25 -1.48 -21.30
C VAL A 98 10.11 -1.30 -20.04
N ASP A 99 9.51 -1.39 -18.84
CA ASP A 99 10.25 -1.33 -17.57
C ASP A 99 11.25 -2.49 -17.46
N LEU A 100 10.86 -3.70 -17.85
CA LEU A 100 11.75 -4.86 -17.87
C LEU A 100 12.95 -4.66 -18.81
N ILE A 101 12.72 -4.14 -20.02
CA ILE A 101 13.78 -3.85 -21.02
C ILE A 101 14.73 -2.80 -20.45
N ARG A 102 14.20 -1.72 -19.89
CA ARG A 102 15.00 -0.66 -19.26
C ARG A 102 15.82 -1.18 -18.08
N MET A 103 15.24 -2.05 -17.25
CA MET A 103 15.94 -2.71 -16.14
C MET A 103 17.12 -3.55 -16.66
N LYS A 104 16.94 -4.35 -17.72
CA LYS A 104 18.01 -5.15 -18.33
C LYS A 104 19.15 -4.27 -18.85
N ARG A 105 18.84 -3.11 -19.42
CA ARG A 105 19.87 -2.15 -19.88
C ARG A 105 20.64 -1.54 -18.71
N ARG A 106 19.97 -1.17 -17.60
CA ARG A 106 20.64 -0.63 -16.40
C ARG A 106 21.60 -1.62 -15.76
N VAL A 107 21.22 -2.87 -15.68
CA VAL A 107 22.08 -3.95 -15.13
C VAL A 107 23.40 -4.12 -15.88
N LYS A 108 23.46 -3.75 -17.15
CA LYS A 108 24.69 -3.81 -17.95
C LYS A 108 25.68 -2.66 -17.68
N ARG A 109 25.27 -1.63 -16.94
CA ARG A 109 26.14 -0.51 -16.58
C ARG A 109 27.07 -0.92 -15.43
N LYS A 110 28.27 -0.31 -15.39
CA LYS A 110 29.18 -0.48 -14.25
C LYS A 110 28.49 -0.06 -12.95
N VAL A 111 28.69 -0.84 -11.91
CA VAL A 111 28.12 -0.55 -10.59
C VAL A 111 28.85 0.66 -10.01
N PRO A 112 28.16 1.72 -9.58
CA PRO A 112 28.78 2.87 -8.96
C PRO A 112 29.39 2.48 -7.62
N GLU A 113 30.55 3.00 -7.30
CA GLU A 113 31.18 2.88 -5.99
C GLU A 113 30.49 3.78 -4.96
N ALA A 114 30.48 3.35 -3.73
CA ALA A 114 29.86 4.11 -2.64
C ALA A 114 30.94 4.86 -1.88
N ASN A 115 30.74 6.16 -1.69
CA ASN A 115 31.71 7.05 -1.04
C ASN A 115 31.54 7.13 0.50
N SER A 116 30.56 6.43 1.07
CA SER A 116 30.25 6.50 2.51
C SER A 116 29.90 5.14 3.07
N ASN A 117 30.04 5.01 4.40
CA ASN A 117 29.80 3.75 5.11
C ASN A 117 28.31 3.38 5.21
N THR A 118 27.41 4.37 5.13
CA THR A 118 25.96 4.14 5.25
C THR A 118 25.19 4.84 4.15
N LEU A 119 24.19 4.16 3.60
CA LEU A 119 23.25 4.69 2.63
C LEU A 119 21.84 4.71 3.22
N ILE A 120 21.07 5.74 2.90
CA ILE A 120 19.62 5.74 3.06
C ILE A 120 18.96 5.57 1.70
N ILE A 121 17.94 4.73 1.64
CA ILE A 121 17.18 4.48 0.42
C ILE A 121 15.72 4.84 0.69
N ILE A 122 15.15 5.71 -0.13
CA ILE A 122 13.77 6.18 -0.02
C ILE A 122 13.02 5.76 -1.29
N ARG A 123 11.88 5.10 -1.13
CA ARG A 123 11.03 4.77 -2.27
C ARG A 123 10.11 5.93 -2.61
N ILE A 124 10.23 6.49 -3.81
CA ILE A 124 9.43 7.63 -4.28
C ILE A 124 8.23 7.14 -5.10
N GLN A 125 8.44 6.24 -6.04
CA GLN A 125 7.44 5.85 -7.03
C GLN A 125 6.49 4.74 -6.54
N GLY A 126 5.26 4.80 -7.01
CA GLY A 126 4.21 3.82 -6.72
C GLY A 126 4.44 2.45 -7.38
N LYS A 127 3.37 1.64 -7.41
CA LYS A 127 3.40 0.28 -7.99
C LYS A 127 2.95 0.24 -9.45
N LYS A 128 2.37 1.33 -9.97
CA LYS A 128 1.91 1.39 -11.35
C LYS A 128 3.10 1.20 -12.30
N ASP A 129 2.89 0.53 -13.39
CA ASP A 129 3.89 0.32 -14.46
C ASP A 129 5.20 -0.35 -14.02
N MET A 130 5.21 -1.02 -12.88
CA MET A 130 6.38 -1.70 -12.33
C MET A 130 6.33 -3.18 -12.66
N HIS A 131 7.41 -3.68 -13.27
CA HIS A 131 7.54 -5.11 -13.53
C HIS A 131 7.65 -5.92 -12.21
N PRO A 132 7.08 -7.14 -12.13
CA PRO A 132 7.12 -7.97 -10.91
C PRO A 132 8.54 -8.26 -10.39
N ARG A 133 9.55 -8.39 -11.27
CA ARG A 133 10.97 -8.58 -10.88
C ARG A 133 11.50 -7.36 -10.13
N THR A 134 11.23 -6.14 -10.61
CA THR A 134 11.61 -4.89 -9.94
C THR A 134 10.93 -4.80 -8.56
N ARG A 135 9.66 -5.20 -8.48
CA ARG A 135 8.92 -5.24 -7.21
C ARG A 135 9.53 -6.21 -6.21
N LYS A 136 9.96 -7.40 -6.63
CA LYS A 136 10.65 -8.37 -5.76
C LYS A 136 11.94 -7.80 -5.18
N VAL A 137 12.72 -7.06 -6.00
CA VAL A 137 13.95 -6.39 -5.53
C VAL A 137 13.63 -5.32 -4.47
N LEU A 138 12.61 -4.47 -4.69
CA LEU A 138 12.18 -3.48 -3.69
C LEU A 138 11.72 -4.15 -2.38
N TYR A 139 11.02 -5.27 -2.46
CA TYR A 139 10.58 -6.02 -1.29
C TYR A 139 11.77 -6.62 -0.52
N SER A 140 12.81 -7.10 -1.22
CA SER A 140 14.03 -7.58 -0.58
C SER A 140 14.83 -6.47 0.14
N LEU A 141 14.66 -5.21 -0.27
CA LEU A 141 15.21 -4.03 0.39
C LEU A 141 14.32 -3.48 1.53
N GLY A 142 13.17 -4.11 1.81
CA GLY A 142 12.23 -3.64 2.83
C GLY A 142 11.30 -2.50 2.37
N LEU A 143 11.41 -2.03 1.12
CA LEU A 143 10.68 -0.89 0.57
C LEU A 143 9.33 -1.30 -0.03
N ARG A 144 8.37 -1.70 0.81
CA ARG A 144 7.05 -2.17 0.34
C ARG A 144 6.10 -1.04 -0.02
N ARG A 145 6.10 0.05 0.76
CA ARG A 145 5.22 1.20 0.60
C ARG A 145 5.94 2.36 -0.10
N ARG A 146 5.19 3.27 -0.70
CA ARG A 146 5.70 4.56 -1.18
C ARG A 146 6.10 5.41 0.03
N PHE A 147 7.15 6.20 -0.11
CA PHE A 147 7.74 7.01 0.96
C PHE A 147 8.25 6.20 2.17
N SER A 148 8.53 4.91 1.99
CA SER A 148 9.29 4.17 2.97
C SER A 148 10.79 4.39 2.78
N ALA A 149 11.52 4.49 3.89
CA ALA A 149 12.97 4.63 3.91
C ALA A 149 13.62 3.52 4.75
N VAL A 150 14.83 3.12 4.36
CA VAL A 150 15.63 2.10 5.06
C VAL A 150 17.10 2.48 4.98
N PHE A 151 17.84 2.29 6.10
CA PHE A 151 19.29 2.37 6.11
C PHE A 151 19.90 1.07 5.60
N VAL A 152 20.98 1.18 4.84
CA VAL A 152 21.67 0.03 4.25
C VAL A 152 23.16 0.27 4.23
N LYS A 153 23.95 -0.77 4.53
CA LYS A 153 25.40 -0.71 4.34
C LYS A 153 25.70 -0.92 2.83
N PRO A 154 26.46 -0.02 2.20
CA PRO A 154 26.82 -0.18 0.81
C PRO A 154 27.67 -1.46 0.64
N SER A 155 27.21 -2.31 -0.25
CA SER A 155 27.93 -3.47 -0.73
C SER A 155 27.67 -3.61 -2.22
N GLU A 156 28.55 -4.27 -2.94
CA GLU A 156 28.39 -4.47 -4.39
C GLU A 156 27.02 -5.07 -4.75
N GLY A 157 26.59 -6.10 -3.98
CA GLY A 157 25.30 -6.73 -4.19
C GLY A 157 24.10 -5.81 -3.95
N ILE A 158 24.21 -4.84 -3.01
CA ILE A 158 23.17 -3.85 -2.74
C ILE A 158 23.18 -2.76 -3.82
N MET A 159 24.36 -2.29 -4.22
CA MET A 159 24.49 -1.32 -5.30
C MET A 159 23.96 -1.88 -6.62
N ALA A 160 24.20 -3.15 -6.93
CA ALA A 160 23.60 -3.83 -8.08
C ALA A 160 22.07 -3.92 -7.98
N LYS A 161 21.50 -4.13 -6.78
CA LYS A 161 20.04 -4.06 -6.57
C LYS A 161 19.49 -2.66 -6.77
N LEU A 162 20.19 -1.63 -6.26
CA LEU A 162 19.80 -0.22 -6.42
C LEU A 162 19.78 0.18 -7.89
N GLN A 163 20.79 -0.19 -8.64
CA GLN A 163 20.87 0.05 -10.08
C GLN A 163 19.64 -0.53 -10.82
N ARG A 164 19.15 -1.71 -10.43
CA ARG A 164 17.94 -2.31 -11.01
C ARG A 164 16.67 -1.51 -10.73
N VAL A 165 16.56 -0.91 -9.54
CA VAL A 165 15.36 -0.21 -9.08
C VAL A 165 15.49 1.31 -9.10
N GLU A 166 16.57 1.84 -9.67
CA GLU A 166 16.92 3.26 -9.71
C GLU A 166 15.74 4.21 -10.02
N PRO A 167 14.86 3.96 -11.02
CA PRO A 167 13.75 4.87 -11.35
C PRO A 167 12.64 4.94 -10.31
N TYR A 168 12.68 4.09 -9.29
CA TYR A 168 11.63 4.00 -8.26
C TYR A 168 12.09 4.48 -6.89
N VAL A 169 13.41 4.65 -6.73
CA VAL A 169 14.04 5.01 -5.46
C VAL A 169 14.94 6.21 -5.62
N THR A 170 15.11 6.94 -4.55
CA THR A 170 16.22 7.88 -4.39
C THR A 170 17.07 7.40 -3.22
N TYR A 171 18.37 7.62 -3.30
CA TYR A 171 19.29 7.22 -2.25
C TYR A 171 20.44 8.23 -2.15
N GLY A 172 21.10 8.23 -1.02
CA GLY A 172 22.23 9.13 -0.75
C GLY A 172 22.84 8.88 0.60
N TYR A 173 23.74 9.76 1.00
CA TYR A 173 24.53 9.65 2.22
C TYR A 173 23.91 10.50 3.35
N PRO A 174 23.33 9.87 4.37
CA PRO A 174 22.72 10.59 5.47
C PRO A 174 23.80 11.14 6.40
N ASN A 175 23.62 12.38 6.86
CA ASN A 175 24.44 12.95 7.92
C ASN A 175 23.93 12.50 9.30
N LEU A 176 24.74 12.70 10.35
CA LEU A 176 24.39 12.32 11.71
C LEU A 176 23.08 12.98 12.18
N LYS A 177 22.86 14.24 11.82
CA LYS A 177 21.64 14.99 12.18
C LYS A 177 20.41 14.33 11.57
N SER A 178 20.43 14.00 10.28
CA SER A 178 19.32 13.35 9.60
C SER A 178 19.01 11.96 10.18
N ILE A 179 20.04 11.18 10.54
CA ILE A 179 19.87 9.88 11.19
C ILE A 179 19.18 10.04 12.55
N LYS A 180 19.66 10.96 13.40
CA LYS A 180 19.05 11.25 14.70
C LYS A 180 17.59 11.66 14.54
N GLU A 181 17.31 12.65 13.71
CA GLU A 181 15.94 13.15 13.51
C GLU A 181 14.97 12.08 13.00
N LEU A 182 15.42 11.22 12.10
CA LEU A 182 14.59 10.11 11.61
C LEU A 182 14.28 9.10 12.70
N ILE A 183 15.27 8.71 13.50
CA ILE A 183 15.07 7.72 14.55
C ILE A 183 14.17 8.28 15.65
N TYR A 184 14.43 9.51 16.12
CA TYR A 184 13.65 10.12 17.18
C TYR A 184 12.19 10.42 16.78
N LYS A 185 11.97 10.93 15.56
CA LYS A 185 10.62 11.31 15.12
C LYS A 185 9.81 10.16 14.58
N LYS A 186 10.44 9.23 13.87
CA LYS A 186 9.76 8.18 13.11
C LYS A 186 10.27 6.76 13.39
N GLY A 187 11.07 6.60 14.42
CA GLY A 187 11.61 5.31 14.83
C GLY A 187 10.52 4.39 15.37
N HIS A 188 10.49 3.17 14.86
CA HIS A 188 9.64 2.10 15.35
C HIS A 188 10.44 0.80 15.38
N ALA A 189 10.24 0.04 16.43
CA ALA A 189 10.78 -1.30 16.57
C ALA A 189 9.90 -2.34 15.87
N ARG A 190 10.52 -3.45 15.50
CA ARG A 190 9.84 -4.66 15.03
C ARG A 190 9.87 -5.68 16.15
N MET A 191 8.80 -5.76 16.94
CA MET A 191 8.61 -6.77 17.96
C MET A 191 7.51 -7.73 17.50
N GLU A 192 7.76 -9.04 17.51
CA GLU A 192 6.79 -10.07 17.12
C GLU A 192 6.03 -9.77 15.80
N GLN A 193 6.73 -9.23 14.82
CA GLN A 193 6.18 -8.76 13.54
C GLN A 193 5.20 -7.58 13.64
N ARG A 194 5.07 -6.97 14.81
CA ARG A 194 4.28 -5.75 15.04
C ARG A 194 5.17 -4.52 15.00
N LYS A 195 4.56 -3.39 14.68
CA LYS A 195 5.20 -2.09 14.66
C LYS A 195 4.96 -1.42 16.01
N VAL A 196 6.01 -1.23 16.79
CA VAL A 196 5.97 -0.60 18.12
C VAL A 196 6.80 0.71 18.07
N PRO A 197 6.28 1.85 18.53
CA PRO A 197 7.06 3.08 18.59
C PRO A 197 8.21 2.96 19.59
N LEU A 198 9.34 3.56 19.30
CA LEU A 198 10.52 3.62 20.18
C LEU A 198 10.30 4.74 21.23
N THR A 199 9.47 4.47 22.23
CA THR A 199 9.22 5.40 23.34
C THR A 199 10.22 5.23 24.48
N ASP A 200 10.62 3.98 24.75
CA ASP A 200 11.46 3.62 25.88
C ASP A 200 12.70 2.86 25.45
N ASN A 201 13.82 3.10 26.17
CA ASN A 201 15.05 2.35 25.96
C ASN A 201 14.94 0.87 26.39
N ASN A 202 14.00 0.54 27.29
CA ASN A 202 13.76 -0.85 27.70
C ASN A 202 13.44 -1.78 26.51
N ILE A 203 12.72 -1.26 25.50
CA ILE A 203 12.41 -2.00 24.26
C ILE A 203 13.69 -2.31 23.47
N ILE A 204 14.65 -1.38 23.49
CA ILE A 204 15.94 -1.54 22.80
C ILE A 204 16.80 -2.55 23.56
N GLU A 205 16.87 -2.43 24.87
CA GLU A 205 17.66 -3.32 25.72
C GLU A 205 17.18 -4.77 25.64
N GLN A 206 15.87 -5.03 25.67
CA GLN A 206 15.30 -6.38 25.55
C GLN A 206 15.74 -7.10 24.28
N GLU A 207 15.76 -6.43 23.14
CA GLU A 207 16.07 -7.04 21.85
C GLU A 207 17.56 -6.95 21.47
N LEU A 208 18.18 -5.79 21.76
CA LEU A 208 19.54 -5.48 21.31
C LEU A 208 20.57 -5.47 22.44
N GLY A 209 20.17 -5.64 23.71
CA GLY A 209 21.08 -5.64 24.87
C GLY A 209 22.19 -6.65 24.79
N LYS A 210 21.92 -7.85 24.18
CA LYS A 210 22.96 -8.88 23.92
C LYS A 210 24.08 -8.43 22.98
N PHE A 211 23.89 -7.34 22.25
CA PHE A 211 24.89 -6.73 21.37
C PHE A 211 25.55 -5.50 21.99
N GLY A 212 25.24 -5.19 23.27
CA GLY A 212 25.75 -4.02 23.95
C GLY A 212 25.09 -2.69 23.51
N ILE A 213 23.88 -2.77 22.95
CA ILE A 213 23.11 -1.60 22.52
C ILE A 213 21.95 -1.43 23.51
N VAL A 214 22.00 -0.37 24.31
CA VAL A 214 21.05 -0.13 25.40
C VAL A 214 20.14 1.06 25.12
N CYS A 215 20.61 2.02 24.32
CA CYS A 215 19.89 3.27 24.10
C CYS A 215 19.80 3.65 22.62
N ILE A 216 18.96 4.66 22.32
CA ILE A 216 18.78 5.19 20.97
C ILE A 216 20.09 5.74 20.39
N GLU A 217 20.91 6.38 21.20
CA GLU A 217 22.19 6.95 20.74
C GLU A 217 23.17 5.86 20.28
N ASP A 218 23.19 4.70 20.96
CA ASP A 218 24.00 3.55 20.53
C ASP A 218 23.55 3.06 19.16
N MET A 219 22.23 3.00 18.92
CA MET A 219 21.68 2.67 17.61
C MET A 219 22.10 3.67 16.54
N VAL A 220 22.06 4.98 16.84
CA VAL A 220 22.53 6.04 15.95
C VAL A 220 24.00 5.86 15.60
N HIS A 221 24.84 5.59 16.60
CA HIS A 221 26.29 5.33 16.41
C HIS A 221 26.54 4.12 15.53
N GLN A 222 25.84 3.00 15.78
CA GLN A 222 25.95 1.80 14.95
C GLN A 222 25.54 2.04 13.50
N ILE A 223 24.52 2.86 13.26
CA ILE A 223 24.08 3.18 11.91
C ILE A 223 25.06 4.14 11.22
N TYR A 224 25.49 5.20 11.89
CA TYR A 224 26.37 6.21 11.30
C TYR A 224 27.73 5.63 10.92
N ASN A 225 28.36 4.89 11.83
CA ASN A 225 29.68 4.29 11.64
C ASN A 225 29.63 2.96 10.86
N ALA A 226 28.44 2.48 10.47
CA ALA A 226 28.24 1.13 9.92
C ALA A 226 28.92 0.04 10.73
N GLY A 227 28.73 0.08 12.06
CA GLY A 227 29.37 -0.78 13.03
C GLY A 227 29.10 -2.28 12.84
N PRO A 228 29.69 -3.13 13.71
CA PRO A 228 29.57 -4.58 13.59
C PRO A 228 28.11 -5.07 13.68
N HIS A 229 27.29 -4.43 14.50
CA HIS A 229 25.87 -4.79 14.72
C HIS A 229 24.88 -3.98 13.88
N PHE A 230 25.35 -3.36 12.78
CA PHE A 230 24.52 -2.59 11.86
C PHE A 230 23.32 -3.37 11.34
N LYS A 231 23.52 -4.65 10.98
CA LYS A 231 22.46 -5.50 10.40
C LYS A 231 21.35 -5.79 11.40
N GLU A 232 21.73 -6.06 12.65
CA GLU A 232 20.84 -6.34 13.75
C GLU A 232 19.99 -5.11 14.07
N VAL A 233 20.59 -3.94 14.15
CA VAL A 233 19.90 -2.66 14.36
C VAL A 233 18.91 -2.37 13.22
N VAL A 234 19.34 -2.50 11.98
CA VAL A 234 18.44 -2.25 10.83
C VAL A 234 17.31 -3.29 10.76
N ARG A 235 17.57 -4.55 11.15
CA ARG A 235 16.54 -5.59 11.19
C ARG A 235 15.52 -5.36 12.30
N PHE A 236 15.96 -4.85 13.44
CA PHE A 236 15.11 -4.46 14.56
C PHE A 236 14.21 -3.29 14.19
N MET A 237 14.73 -2.30 13.46
CA MET A 237 13.94 -1.15 13.04
C MET A 237 12.90 -1.53 11.97
N TRP A 238 11.71 -0.96 12.11
CA TRP A 238 10.72 -0.94 11.04
C TRP A 238 11.13 0.07 9.96
N PRO A 239 10.85 -0.18 8.67
CA PRO A 239 11.07 0.83 7.63
C PRO A 239 10.39 2.15 7.99
N PHE A 240 11.11 3.25 7.92
CA PHE A 240 10.58 4.58 8.25
C PHE A 240 9.46 4.96 7.27
N GLU A 241 8.38 5.49 7.77
CA GLU A 241 7.26 6.01 6.96
C GLU A 241 7.38 7.53 6.89
N LEU A 242 7.88 8.03 5.76
CA LEU A 242 8.07 9.45 5.52
C LEU A 242 6.80 10.10 4.99
N ASN A 243 6.66 11.41 5.20
CA ASN A 243 5.58 12.21 4.65
C ASN A 243 5.85 12.52 3.17
N LYS A 244 4.81 12.87 2.42
CA LYS A 244 4.98 13.45 1.10
C LYS A 244 5.57 14.87 1.27
N PRO A 245 6.65 15.24 0.53
CA PRO A 245 7.20 16.59 0.63
C PRO A 245 6.15 17.63 0.21
N ALA A 246 6.12 18.78 0.91
CA ALA A 246 5.12 19.83 0.69
C ALA A 246 5.18 20.40 -0.74
N GLU A 247 6.38 20.65 -1.25
CA GLU A 247 6.62 21.15 -2.63
C GLU A 247 6.26 20.12 -3.71
N GLY A 248 5.94 18.87 -3.30
CA GLY A 248 5.71 17.78 -4.21
C GLY A 248 7.00 17.20 -4.79
N LEU A 249 6.83 16.16 -5.56
CA LEU A 249 7.89 15.56 -6.38
C LEU A 249 7.48 15.77 -7.84
N LYS A 250 8.44 16.00 -8.71
CA LYS A 250 8.21 16.13 -10.16
C LYS A 250 7.50 14.89 -10.73
N GLY A 251 7.55 13.77 -9.98
CA GLY A 251 6.90 12.51 -10.36
C GLY A 251 7.58 11.79 -11.52
N SER A 252 8.67 12.35 -12.02
CA SER A 252 9.48 11.81 -13.08
C SER A 252 10.24 10.56 -12.65
N LYS A 253 10.45 9.63 -13.57
CA LYS A 253 11.35 8.49 -13.41
C LYS A 253 12.78 8.79 -13.89
N THR A 254 13.06 10.04 -14.21
CA THR A 254 14.39 10.52 -14.63
C THR A 254 15.32 10.63 -13.42
N SER A 255 16.61 10.53 -13.69
CA SER A 255 17.65 10.65 -12.66
C SER A 255 17.71 12.07 -12.07
N PHE A 256 18.10 12.19 -10.80
CA PHE A 256 18.33 13.47 -10.16
C PHE A 256 19.37 14.33 -10.92
N LYS A 257 20.39 13.70 -11.50
CA LYS A 257 21.39 14.36 -12.34
C LYS A 257 20.81 14.98 -13.62
N GLU A 258 19.66 14.48 -14.08
CA GLU A 258 18.89 14.95 -15.24
C GLU A 258 17.64 15.73 -14.81
N ASP A 259 17.72 16.42 -13.67
CA ASP A 259 16.65 17.24 -13.08
C ASP A 259 15.37 16.43 -12.72
N GLY A 260 15.54 15.13 -12.43
CA GLY A 260 14.46 14.26 -11.95
C GLY A 260 14.49 14.05 -10.43
N ASP A 261 13.67 13.12 -9.96
CA ASP A 261 13.53 12.83 -8.52
C ASP A 261 14.26 11.57 -8.08
N THR A 262 14.71 10.73 -8.99
CA THR A 262 15.19 9.38 -8.71
C THR A 262 16.71 9.25 -8.80
N GLY A 263 17.23 8.16 -8.28
CA GLY A 263 18.66 7.86 -8.35
C GLY A 263 19.47 8.43 -7.17
N ASN A 264 20.77 8.59 -7.40
CA ASN A 264 21.69 9.06 -6.37
C ASN A 264 21.62 10.58 -6.21
N ARG A 265 21.35 11.04 -5.01
CA ARG A 265 21.38 12.46 -4.60
C ARG A 265 22.61 12.83 -3.79
N GLU A 266 23.44 11.84 -3.48
CA GLU A 266 24.62 12.06 -2.63
C GLU A 266 24.23 12.76 -1.32
N ASP A 267 24.89 13.86 -0.95
CA ASP A 267 24.62 14.60 0.30
C ASP A 267 23.33 15.44 0.26
N LEU A 268 22.80 15.77 -0.94
CA LEU A 268 21.53 16.49 -1.10
C LEU A 268 20.30 15.68 -0.63
N ILE A 269 20.49 14.40 -0.33
CA ILE A 269 19.45 13.56 0.26
C ILE A 269 18.99 14.12 1.63
N ASN A 270 19.85 14.80 2.37
CA ASN A 270 19.56 15.35 3.70
C ASN A 270 18.50 16.45 3.64
N GLU A 271 18.52 17.28 2.60
CA GLU A 271 17.46 18.29 2.37
C GLU A 271 16.12 17.62 2.11
N LEU A 272 16.12 16.58 1.30
CA LEU A 272 14.89 15.82 1.02
C LEU A 272 14.35 15.16 2.29
N ILE A 273 15.22 14.57 3.12
CA ILE A 273 14.83 13.97 4.40
C ILE A 273 14.17 15.03 5.29
N ASN A 274 14.75 16.21 5.43
CA ASN A 274 14.19 17.31 6.24
C ASN A 274 12.81 17.74 5.75
N LYS A 275 12.58 17.77 4.42
CA LYS A 275 11.26 18.08 3.83
C LYS A 275 10.21 16.97 4.01
N MET A 276 10.64 15.75 4.26
CA MET A 276 9.78 14.56 4.37
C MET A 276 9.57 14.07 5.81
N ASN A 277 10.32 14.60 6.76
CA ASN A 277 10.35 14.19 8.17
C ASN A 277 9.29 14.97 9.05
#